data_075c7703dc06f5ee4d3fdc298d7a8215
#
_entry.id   075c7703dc06f5ee4d3fdc298d7a8215
#
_cell.length_a   1.000
_cell.length_b   1.000
_cell.length_c   1.000
_cell.angle_alpha   90.00
_cell.angle_beta   90.00
_cell.angle_gamma   90.00
#
_symmetry.space_group_name_H-M   'P 1'
#
loop_
_entity.id
_entity.type
_entity.pdbx_description
1 polymer ?
#
loop_
_entity_poly.entity_id
_entity_poly.type
_entity_poly.pdbx_seq_one_letter_code
_entity_poly.pdbx_strand_id
1 'polypeptide(L)'
;LLKATHSPIRTLTFCFLLTDIPSWVSVHLVRHVHATPFVQTQRNDRQDKYDRGAARQDQPVNMCWYMNAEELITIAHKRLCMKASPETRQLVKMICEAVIAVNPEFKELLVPNCVYRGGLCDEFDKCPTPPYKITDEKSNS
;
A
#
# COMPACT_ATOMS: atom_id res chain seq x y z
N LEU A 1 -16.61 -10.62 -10.66
CA LEU A 1 -15.37 -10.16 -11.30
C LEU A 1 -14.32 -9.77 -10.24
N LEU A 2 -14.65 -8.88 -9.31
CA LEU A 2 -13.71 -8.40 -8.28
C LEU A 2 -13.18 -9.52 -7.38
N LYS A 3 -14.06 -10.35 -6.79
CA LYS A 3 -13.64 -11.43 -5.86
C LYS A 3 -12.73 -12.48 -6.51
N ALA A 4 -12.90 -12.74 -7.80
CA ALA A 4 -12.10 -13.70 -8.55
C ALA A 4 -10.90 -13.06 -9.27
N THR A 5 -10.67 -11.75 -9.09
CA THR A 5 -9.58 -10.97 -9.72
C THR A 5 -9.44 -11.23 -11.22
N HIS A 6 -10.56 -11.35 -11.94
CA HIS A 6 -10.55 -11.55 -13.39
C HIS A 6 -9.92 -10.37 -14.12
N SER A 7 -9.22 -10.64 -15.22
CA SER A 7 -8.46 -9.65 -16.02
C SER A 7 -9.16 -8.32 -16.29
N PRO A 8 -10.50 -8.23 -16.49
CA PRO A 8 -11.18 -6.95 -16.72
C PRO A 8 -11.03 -5.92 -15.58
N ILE A 9 -10.71 -6.34 -14.35
CA ILE A 9 -10.48 -5.38 -13.24
C ILE A 9 -9.26 -4.48 -13.49
N ARG A 10 -8.35 -4.88 -14.38
CA ARG A 10 -7.17 -4.10 -14.76
C ARG A 10 -7.53 -2.83 -15.55
N THR A 11 -8.73 -2.74 -16.09
CA THR A 11 -9.23 -1.54 -16.78
C THR A 11 -9.72 -0.46 -15.80
N LEU A 12 -10.03 -0.83 -14.56
CA LEU A 12 -10.36 0.11 -13.50
C LEU A 12 -9.08 0.66 -12.91
N THR A 13 -8.91 1.98 -13.00
CA THR A 13 -7.68 2.65 -12.60
C THR A 13 -7.94 3.73 -11.56
N PHE A 14 -6.93 3.98 -10.73
CA PHE A 14 -6.94 4.97 -9.67
C PHE A 14 -5.71 5.86 -9.79
N CYS A 15 -5.89 7.14 -9.46
CA CYS A 15 -4.81 8.11 -9.34
C CYS A 15 -4.94 8.80 -7.99
N PHE A 16 -3.90 8.71 -7.17
CA PHE A 16 -3.86 9.30 -5.84
C PHE A 16 -2.83 10.42 -5.80
N LEU A 17 -3.20 11.56 -5.25
CA LEU A 17 -2.26 12.60 -4.86
C LEU A 17 -1.99 12.50 -3.37
N LEU A 18 -0.79 12.07 -3.03
CA LEU A 18 -0.30 11.96 -1.65
C LEU A 18 0.52 13.20 -1.33
N THR A 19 0.10 13.96 -0.34
CA THR A 19 0.76 15.21 0.06
C THR A 19 1.42 15.07 1.40
N ASP A 20 2.58 15.71 1.56
CA ASP A 20 3.32 15.79 2.81
C ASP A 20 3.64 14.42 3.44
N ILE A 21 3.88 13.41 2.61
CA ILE A 21 4.30 12.09 3.10
C ILE A 21 5.81 12.09 3.40
N PRO A 22 6.27 11.36 4.44
CA PRO A 22 7.71 11.23 4.68
C PRO A 22 8.43 10.63 3.47
N SER A 23 9.57 11.18 3.11
CA SER A 23 10.34 10.73 1.93
C SER A 23 10.65 9.23 1.96
N TRP A 24 10.99 8.66 3.12
CA TRP A 24 11.23 7.23 3.26
C TRP A 24 9.98 6.37 3.02
N VAL A 25 8.77 6.90 3.29
CA VAL A 25 7.50 6.21 2.94
C VAL A 25 7.35 6.11 1.43
N SER A 26 7.64 7.20 0.69
CA SER A 26 7.60 7.15 -0.78
C SER A 26 8.53 6.07 -1.34
N VAL A 27 9.72 5.87 -0.74
CA VAL A 27 10.66 4.81 -1.12
C VAL A 27 10.07 3.41 -0.95
N HIS A 28 9.26 3.18 0.08
CA HIS A 28 8.55 1.90 0.25
C HIS A 28 7.47 1.69 -0.81
N LEU A 29 6.78 2.77 -1.21
CA LEU A 29 5.67 2.70 -2.17
C LEU A 29 6.15 2.51 -3.61
N VAL A 30 7.25 3.14 -4.03
CA VAL A 30 7.80 3.02 -5.40
C VAL A 30 8.28 1.60 -5.75
N ARG A 31 8.40 0.72 -4.78
CA ARG A 31 8.75 -0.70 -5.02
C ARG A 31 7.63 -1.53 -5.61
N HIS A 32 6.41 -1.01 -5.65
CA HIS A 32 5.27 -1.66 -6.29
C HIS A 32 5.33 -1.45 -7.80
N VAL A 33 5.89 -2.44 -8.51
CA VAL A 33 6.30 -2.34 -9.92
C VAL A 33 5.15 -2.19 -10.91
N HIS A 34 3.94 -2.57 -10.53
CA HIS A 34 2.74 -2.41 -11.38
C HIS A 34 1.97 -1.11 -11.10
N ALA A 35 2.48 -0.28 -10.19
CA ALA A 35 2.00 1.07 -9.97
C ALA A 35 3.01 2.07 -10.54
N THR A 36 2.52 3.18 -11.08
CA THR A 36 3.37 4.25 -11.64
C THR A 36 3.46 5.40 -10.65
N PRO A 37 4.61 5.59 -9.98
CA PRO A 37 4.82 6.70 -9.06
C PRO A 37 5.43 7.91 -9.77
N PHE A 38 4.95 9.10 -9.42
CA PHE A 38 5.53 10.39 -9.76
C PHE A 38 5.85 11.13 -8.46
N VAL A 39 7.09 10.97 -7.98
CA VAL A 39 7.52 11.58 -6.71
C VAL A 39 8.13 12.95 -6.97
N GLN A 40 7.82 13.91 -6.10
CA GLN A 40 8.41 15.24 -6.14
C GLN A 40 9.93 15.17 -6.12
N THR A 41 10.57 15.88 -7.02
CA THR A 41 12.04 15.88 -7.10
C THR A 41 12.66 16.60 -5.90
N GLN A 42 13.76 16.04 -5.41
CA GLN A 42 14.64 16.65 -4.41
C GLN A 42 15.98 17.08 -5.03
N ARG A 43 15.97 17.48 -6.30
CA ARG A 43 17.16 17.88 -7.03
C ARG A 43 17.51 19.33 -6.74
N ASN A 44 18.78 19.62 -6.40
CA ASN A 44 19.28 20.95 -6.12
C ASN A 44 19.24 21.89 -7.33
N ASP A 45 19.35 21.33 -8.55
CA ASP A 45 19.33 22.11 -9.80
C ASP A 45 17.94 22.65 -10.18
N ARG A 46 16.90 22.27 -9.46
CA ARG A 46 15.51 22.70 -9.72
C ARG A 46 14.86 23.45 -8.57
N GLN A 47 15.51 23.51 -7.42
CA GLN A 47 15.03 24.21 -6.22
C GLN A 47 16.15 25.05 -5.64
N ASP A 48 16.11 26.36 -5.87
CA ASP A 48 17.04 27.29 -5.23
C ASP A 48 16.97 27.14 -3.72
N LYS A 49 18.12 26.98 -3.08
CA LYS A 49 18.29 26.85 -1.63
C LYS A 49 17.93 25.49 -1.02
N TYR A 50 17.70 24.44 -1.80
CA TYR A 50 17.51 23.11 -1.25
C TYR A 50 18.86 22.40 -1.07
N ASP A 51 19.26 22.16 0.17
CA ASP A 51 20.47 21.37 0.48
C ASP A 51 20.10 19.89 0.64
N ARG A 52 20.35 19.11 -0.41
CA ARG A 52 20.11 17.68 -0.41
C ARG A 52 20.96 16.93 0.62
N GLY A 53 22.16 17.44 0.93
CA GLY A 53 23.05 16.84 1.91
C GLY A 53 22.58 16.96 3.35
N ALA A 54 21.79 18.01 3.62
CA ALA A 54 21.16 18.25 4.92
C ALA A 54 19.73 17.71 5.02
N ALA A 55 19.18 17.15 3.93
CA ALA A 55 17.81 16.66 3.90
C ALA A 55 17.65 15.44 4.81
N ARG A 56 16.65 15.49 5.70
CA ARG A 56 16.29 14.36 6.55
C ARG A 56 15.47 13.33 5.76
N GLN A 57 15.53 12.07 6.19
CA GLN A 57 14.72 11.00 5.57
C GLN A 57 13.22 11.16 5.79
N ASP A 58 12.82 11.87 6.82
CA ASP A 58 11.41 12.18 7.14
C ASP A 58 10.92 13.47 6.48
N GLN A 59 11.74 14.12 5.64
CA GLN A 59 11.33 15.32 4.91
C GLN A 59 10.06 15.05 4.09
N PRO A 60 9.05 15.94 4.18
CA PRO A 60 7.81 15.76 3.45
C PRO A 60 8.04 15.88 1.93
N VAL A 61 7.41 14.98 1.19
CA VAL A 61 7.37 14.98 -0.27
C VAL A 61 5.95 14.74 -0.77
N ASN A 62 5.66 15.22 -1.96
CA ASN A 62 4.40 14.93 -2.66
C ASN A 62 4.63 13.81 -3.68
N MET A 63 3.61 12.96 -3.86
CA MET A 63 3.66 11.85 -4.79
C MET A 63 2.32 11.69 -5.47
N CYS A 64 2.32 11.68 -6.81
CA CYS A 64 1.18 11.17 -7.56
C CYS A 64 1.39 9.68 -7.83
N TRP A 65 0.39 8.85 -7.51
CA TRP A 65 0.52 7.41 -7.60
C TRP A 65 -0.64 6.82 -8.40
N TYR A 66 -0.32 6.28 -9.56
CA TYR A 66 -1.28 5.71 -10.51
C TYR A 66 -1.19 4.19 -10.53
N MET A 67 -2.34 3.50 -10.47
CA MET A 67 -2.42 2.04 -10.50
C MET A 67 -3.77 1.55 -10.97
N ASN A 68 -3.85 0.27 -11.37
CA ASN A 68 -5.12 -0.40 -11.58
C ASN A 68 -5.65 -1.08 -10.31
N ALA A 69 -6.88 -1.58 -10.37
CA ALA A 69 -7.54 -2.21 -9.22
C ALA A 69 -6.82 -3.47 -8.72
N GLU A 70 -6.23 -4.27 -9.61
CA GLU A 70 -5.48 -5.48 -9.23
C GLU A 70 -4.26 -5.11 -8.38
N GLU A 71 -3.50 -4.08 -8.80
CA GLU A 71 -2.33 -3.61 -8.03
C GLU A 71 -2.75 -2.98 -6.71
N LEU A 72 -3.84 -2.21 -6.67
CA LEU A 72 -4.36 -1.65 -5.43
C LEU A 72 -4.68 -2.75 -4.41
N ILE A 73 -5.32 -3.83 -4.83
CA ILE A 73 -5.61 -4.99 -3.98
C ILE A 73 -4.30 -5.62 -3.47
N THR A 74 -3.33 -5.81 -4.37
CA THR A 74 -2.00 -6.36 -4.01
C THR A 74 -1.28 -5.48 -2.97
N ILE A 75 -1.32 -4.16 -3.15
CA ILE A 75 -0.75 -3.20 -2.20
C ILE A 75 -1.46 -3.28 -0.85
N ALA A 76 -2.79 -3.32 -0.84
CA ALA A 76 -3.57 -3.43 0.38
C ALA A 76 -3.21 -4.71 1.16
N HIS A 77 -3.13 -5.86 0.49
CA HIS A 77 -2.76 -7.13 1.11
C HIS A 77 -1.40 -7.08 1.81
N LYS A 78 -0.41 -6.41 1.22
CA LYS A 78 0.96 -6.32 1.75
C LYS A 78 1.12 -5.19 2.77
N ARG A 79 0.55 -4.02 2.51
CA ARG A 79 0.84 -2.81 3.30
C ARG A 79 -0.12 -2.57 4.45
N LEU A 80 -1.28 -3.23 4.47
CA LEU A 80 -2.16 -3.25 5.65
C LEU A 80 -1.73 -4.30 6.68
N CYS A 81 -0.77 -5.16 6.34
CA CYS A 81 -0.19 -6.13 7.26
C CYS A 81 0.45 -5.43 8.47
N MET A 82 0.33 -6.02 9.67
CA MET A 82 0.92 -5.48 10.90
C MET A 82 2.46 -5.43 10.88
N LYS A 83 3.10 -6.18 9.97
CA LYS A 83 4.56 -6.13 9.74
C LYS A 83 5.00 -4.95 8.87
N ALA A 84 4.09 -4.26 8.18
CA ALA A 84 4.41 -3.02 7.51
C ALA A 84 4.66 -1.90 8.52
N SER A 85 5.51 -0.91 8.16
CA SER A 85 5.73 0.25 9.04
C SER A 85 4.42 0.95 9.36
N PRO A 86 4.22 1.45 10.59
CA PRO A 86 2.98 2.10 11.00
C PRO A 86 2.55 3.23 10.07
N GLU A 87 3.49 4.05 9.63
CA GLU A 87 3.22 5.21 8.76
C GLU A 87 2.77 4.76 7.36
N THR A 88 3.46 3.79 6.76
CA THR A 88 3.05 3.23 5.46
C THR A 88 1.69 2.56 5.56
N ARG A 89 1.45 1.80 6.64
CA ARG A 89 0.17 1.14 6.89
C ARG A 89 -0.96 2.16 7.04
N GLN A 90 -0.74 3.23 7.80
CA GLN A 90 -1.74 4.29 7.99
C GLN A 90 -2.07 4.98 6.68
N LEU A 91 -1.07 5.31 5.88
CA LEU A 91 -1.29 5.94 4.57
C LEU A 91 -2.09 5.04 3.63
N VAL A 92 -1.71 3.76 3.51
CA VAL A 92 -2.43 2.80 2.65
C VAL A 92 -3.85 2.56 3.18
N LYS A 93 -4.06 2.56 4.51
CA LYS A 93 -5.40 2.49 5.10
C LYS A 93 -6.26 3.67 4.66
N MET A 94 -5.75 4.90 4.70
CA MET A 94 -6.48 6.09 4.23
C MET A 94 -6.83 5.98 2.74
N ILE A 95 -5.92 5.50 1.90
CA ILE A 95 -6.19 5.24 0.48
C ILE A 95 -7.33 4.24 0.31
N CYS A 96 -7.27 3.11 1.01
CA CYS A 96 -8.30 2.08 0.96
C CYS A 96 -9.67 2.60 1.42
N GLU A 97 -9.71 3.37 2.51
CA GLU A 97 -10.94 3.97 3.03
C GLU A 97 -11.55 4.96 2.02
N ALA A 98 -10.74 5.78 1.37
CA ALA A 98 -11.20 6.69 0.31
C ALA A 98 -11.79 5.94 -0.88
N VAL A 99 -11.18 4.83 -1.30
CA VAL A 99 -11.71 3.99 -2.39
C VAL A 99 -13.02 3.32 -1.98
N ILE A 100 -13.10 2.75 -0.78
CA ILE A 100 -14.30 2.07 -0.26
C ILE A 100 -15.47 3.05 -0.12
N ALA A 101 -15.21 4.31 0.23
CA ALA A 101 -16.25 5.33 0.33
C ALA A 101 -16.97 5.59 -1.00
N VAL A 102 -16.26 5.47 -2.13
CA VAL A 102 -16.80 5.66 -3.49
C VAL A 102 -17.23 4.33 -4.12
N ASN A 103 -16.52 3.26 -3.83
CA ASN A 103 -16.71 1.92 -4.38
C ASN A 103 -16.81 0.89 -3.23
N PRO A 104 -17.97 0.76 -2.58
CA PRO A 104 -18.15 -0.10 -1.40
C PRO A 104 -17.83 -1.59 -1.63
N GLU A 105 -17.90 -2.04 -2.88
CA GLU A 105 -17.58 -3.41 -3.30
C GLU A 105 -16.12 -3.82 -3.04
N PHE A 106 -15.22 -2.86 -2.84
CA PHE A 106 -13.83 -3.12 -2.48
C PHE A 106 -13.61 -3.45 -1.00
N LYS A 107 -14.61 -3.31 -0.15
CA LYS A 107 -14.49 -3.47 1.30
C LYS A 107 -13.88 -4.80 1.74
N GLU A 108 -14.25 -5.89 1.08
CA GLU A 108 -13.75 -7.24 1.41
C GLU A 108 -12.39 -7.54 0.76
N LEU A 109 -11.94 -6.72 -0.18
CA LEU A 109 -10.72 -6.92 -0.95
C LEU A 109 -9.54 -6.09 -0.43
N LEU A 110 -9.82 -4.85 0.01
CA LEU A 110 -8.80 -3.94 0.52
C LEU A 110 -8.52 -4.19 2.00
N VAL A 111 -8.02 -5.38 2.29
CA VAL A 111 -7.73 -5.91 3.63
C VAL A 111 -6.34 -6.55 3.66
N PRO A 112 -5.73 -6.78 4.84
CA PRO A 112 -4.49 -7.55 4.94
C PRO A 112 -4.61 -8.94 4.31
N ASN A 113 -3.50 -9.49 3.77
CA ASN A 113 -3.52 -10.79 3.11
C ASN A 113 -4.08 -11.91 4.00
N CYS A 114 -3.70 -11.96 5.27
CA CYS A 114 -4.23 -12.95 6.21
C CYS A 114 -5.75 -12.86 6.40
N VAL A 115 -6.30 -11.65 6.35
CA VAL A 115 -7.75 -11.40 6.39
C VAL A 115 -8.42 -11.93 5.12
N TYR A 116 -7.88 -11.58 3.96
CA TYR A 116 -8.38 -12.03 2.67
C TYR A 116 -8.38 -13.56 2.53
N ARG A 117 -7.37 -14.23 3.10
CA ARG A 117 -7.20 -15.69 3.07
C ARG A 117 -7.84 -16.41 4.26
N GLY A 118 -8.76 -15.77 4.99
CA GLY A 118 -9.51 -16.43 6.08
C GLY A 118 -8.67 -16.85 7.29
N GLY A 119 -7.55 -16.14 7.56
CA GLY A 119 -6.66 -16.38 8.69
C GLY A 119 -5.32 -17.03 8.35
N LEU A 120 -5.08 -17.36 7.08
CA LEU A 120 -3.79 -17.91 6.64
C LEU A 120 -2.75 -16.79 6.52
N CYS A 121 -1.62 -16.92 7.21
CA CYS A 121 -0.52 -15.97 7.22
C CYS A 121 0.71 -16.55 6.53
N ASP A 122 1.25 -15.81 5.55
CA ASP A 122 2.45 -16.20 4.78
C ASP A 122 3.75 -15.68 5.37
N GLU A 123 3.69 -14.87 6.44
CA GLU A 123 4.88 -14.29 7.05
C GLU A 123 5.69 -15.36 7.79
N PHE A 124 7.03 -15.30 7.68
CA PHE A 124 7.94 -16.18 8.41
C PHE A 124 7.80 -16.03 9.91
N ASP A 125 7.63 -14.80 10.38
CA ASP A 125 7.41 -14.45 11.76
C ASP A 125 6.02 -13.83 11.91
N LYS A 126 5.08 -14.58 12.49
CA LYS A 126 3.68 -14.17 12.65
C LYS A 126 3.58 -12.98 13.62
N CYS A 127 2.65 -12.07 13.36
CA CYS A 127 2.44 -10.94 14.27
C CYS A 127 1.85 -11.43 15.62
N PRO A 128 2.23 -10.77 16.75
CA PRO A 128 1.80 -11.18 18.08
C PRO A 128 0.29 -10.99 18.32
N THR A 129 -0.31 -10.04 17.60
CA THR A 129 -1.74 -9.73 17.69
C THR A 129 -2.35 -9.74 16.28
N PRO A 130 -2.57 -10.91 15.68
CA PRO A 130 -3.20 -10.99 14.37
C PRO A 130 -4.65 -10.49 14.44
N PRO A 131 -5.15 -9.84 13.38
CA PRO A 131 -6.54 -9.37 13.31
C PRO A 131 -7.56 -10.52 13.30
N TYR A 132 -7.09 -11.77 13.12
CA TYR A 132 -7.86 -13.01 13.17
C TYR A 132 -7.12 -14.11 13.93
N LYS A 133 -7.86 -15.19 14.31
CA LYS A 133 -7.20 -16.46 14.66
C LYS A 133 -6.49 -16.97 13.41
N ILE A 134 -5.17 -17.06 13.49
CA ILE A 134 -4.35 -17.65 12.44
C ILE A 134 -4.61 -19.14 12.43
N THR A 135 -5.06 -19.67 11.29
CA THR A 135 -5.16 -21.10 11.04
C THR A 135 -3.86 -21.59 10.41
N ASP A 136 -3.27 -22.65 10.97
CA ASP A 136 -2.10 -23.28 10.36
C ASP A 136 -2.58 -24.32 9.34
N GLU A 137 -2.06 -24.27 8.10
CA GLU A 137 -2.33 -25.28 7.06
C GLU A 137 -1.83 -26.69 7.42
N LYS A 138 -1.13 -26.86 8.55
CA LYS A 138 -0.47 -28.11 8.95
C LYS A 138 -1.35 -29.10 9.70
N SER A 139 -2.66 -28.92 9.76
CA SER A 139 -3.53 -29.87 10.49
C SER A 139 -4.27 -30.88 9.59
N ASN A 140 -3.91 -31.01 8.30
CA ASN A 140 -4.44 -32.06 7.42
C ASN A 140 -3.33 -32.68 6.57
N SER A 141 -2.56 -33.56 7.20
CA SER A 141 -1.76 -34.56 6.52
C SER A 141 -2.00 -35.90 7.22
#